data_dff649d52bcbc93abc9fc56c3bda42c3
#
_entry.id   dff649d52bcbc93abc9fc56c3bda42c3
#
_cell.length_a   1.000
_cell.length_b   1.000
_cell.length_c   1.000
_cell.angle_alpha   90.00
_cell.angle_beta   90.00
_cell.angle_gamma   90.00
#
_symmetry.space_group_name_H-M   'P 1'
#
loop_
_entity.id
_entity.type
_entity.pdbx_description
1 polymer ?
#
loop_
_entity_poly.entity_id
_entity_poly.type
_entity_poly.pdbx_seq_one_letter_code
_entity_poly.pdbx_strand_id
1 'polypeptide(L)'
;MRRASGIIMHIASLPGKYGIGTFGKEAFEFVDFLKKAGQGYWQILPLGPTSYGDSPYQSFSAFAGNPYFIDFDILNKEGLLDKKDYQGINFGNDPEKIDYALLFDKKMRVLRIAYEKSLDENKEEIEKFREENKLWLEDYALYMAIKNENELVSWQEWDEKLRLRDKKTLEEYKVKLEKEINYWVFLQYHFFKQWNKLKEYANSFGIKIIGDMPIYVAEDSADVWANPKAFLLDENNIPKKVAGCPPDAFSETGQLWGNPIYDWSYMDDTGYSWWIDRVRESFKLYDILRIDHFRGFEAYWQIPYGDETAVNGEWVKGPGIKLFNAIKEELGEVNVIAEDLGYLTQEVIDFRNETGFPGMKVLQFAFDSREESDYLPHNYPVNSIAYTGTHDNDTFRGWFEVTGNREDVEYSKKYLKLTEEEGYNWGFIRGVWSSVSHTAIALMQDFLNLGNEARINYPSTLGGNWQWRVKYDALTDELAEKIYDITKLYGRVNINE
;
A
#
# COMPACT_ATOMS: atom_id res chain seq x y z
N MET A 1 4.51 -21.19 15.08
CA MET A 1 4.82 -19.74 14.94
C MET A 1 4.59 -19.05 16.29
N ARG A 2 5.41 -18.06 16.63
CA ARG A 2 5.29 -17.28 17.86
C ARG A 2 4.24 -16.17 17.68
N ARG A 3 3.45 -15.88 18.73
CA ARG A 3 2.50 -14.75 18.75
C ARG A 3 3.26 -13.44 18.61
N ALA A 4 2.72 -12.51 17.82
CA ALA A 4 3.33 -11.22 17.56
C ALA A 4 2.29 -10.10 17.46
N SER A 5 2.75 -8.86 17.45
CA SER A 5 1.91 -7.69 17.22
C SER A 5 2.59 -6.66 16.32
N GLY A 6 1.81 -5.75 15.78
CA GLY A 6 2.27 -4.69 14.92
C GLY A 6 1.33 -3.48 14.88
N ILE A 7 1.79 -2.44 14.21
CA ILE A 7 1.08 -1.17 14.04
C ILE A 7 0.99 -0.83 12.55
N ILE A 8 -0.22 -0.43 12.11
CA ILE A 8 -0.40 0.19 10.79
C ILE A 8 -0.07 1.68 10.92
N MET A 9 0.92 2.12 10.17
CA MET A 9 1.30 3.52 10.03
C MET A 9 2.00 3.73 8.70
N HIS A 10 1.32 4.35 7.74
CA HIS A 10 1.91 4.60 6.43
C HIS A 10 3.03 5.65 6.52
N ILE A 11 4.02 5.53 5.63
CA ILE A 11 5.14 6.50 5.55
C ILE A 11 4.62 7.92 5.36
N ALA A 12 3.63 8.13 4.47
CA ALA A 12 3.02 9.43 4.23
C ALA A 12 2.46 10.09 5.50
N SER A 13 1.96 9.28 6.44
CA SER A 13 1.32 9.72 7.68
C SER A 13 2.31 10.03 8.82
N LEU A 14 3.60 9.76 8.64
CA LEU A 14 4.63 10.15 9.60
C LEU A 14 4.73 11.69 9.70
N PRO A 15 5.13 12.23 10.86
CA PRO A 15 5.40 13.66 10.97
C PRO A 15 6.57 14.05 10.07
N GLY A 16 6.72 15.31 9.73
CA GLY A 16 7.85 15.77 8.93
C GLY A 16 7.67 17.18 8.39
N LYS A 17 8.77 17.81 8.01
CA LYS A 17 8.84 19.22 7.63
C LYS A 17 8.45 19.45 6.16
N TYR A 18 8.40 18.40 5.34
CA TYR A 18 8.31 18.52 3.88
C TYR A 18 6.93 18.17 3.33
N GLY A 19 5.88 18.44 4.11
CA GLY A 19 4.48 18.31 3.71
C GLY A 19 3.94 16.88 3.69
N ILE A 20 4.81 15.88 3.85
CA ILE A 20 4.51 14.45 3.89
C ILE A 20 5.57 13.74 4.74
N GLY A 21 5.27 12.57 5.26
CA GLY A 21 6.28 11.71 5.85
C GLY A 21 7.32 11.27 4.82
N THR A 22 8.59 11.17 5.23
CA THR A 22 9.71 10.79 4.37
C THR A 22 10.54 9.68 5.01
N PHE A 23 11.49 9.12 4.28
CA PHE A 23 12.47 8.16 4.80
C PHE A 23 13.56 8.81 5.68
N GLY A 24 13.26 10.00 6.20
CA GLY A 24 14.17 10.79 7.04
C GLY A 24 14.12 10.43 8.51
N LYS A 25 14.60 11.38 9.32
CA LYS A 25 14.77 11.24 10.77
C LYS A 25 13.53 10.69 11.46
N GLU A 26 12.36 11.20 11.12
CA GLU A 26 11.09 10.87 11.78
C GLU A 26 10.66 9.41 11.54
N ALA A 27 11.04 8.83 10.38
CA ALA A 27 10.82 7.42 10.11
C ALA A 27 11.71 6.51 10.96
N PHE A 28 12.98 6.89 11.20
CA PHE A 28 13.88 6.18 12.11
C PHE A 28 13.41 6.30 13.57
N GLU A 29 12.95 7.48 13.98
CA GLU A 29 12.35 7.69 15.30
C GLU A 29 11.09 6.84 15.50
N PHE A 30 10.29 6.63 14.44
CA PHE A 30 9.15 5.72 14.51
C PHE A 30 9.57 4.25 14.67
N VAL A 31 10.65 3.83 14.04
CA VAL A 31 11.25 2.50 14.31
C VAL A 31 11.69 2.36 15.78
N ASP A 32 12.32 3.40 16.34
CA ASP A 32 12.70 3.42 17.77
C ASP A 32 11.45 3.35 18.68
N PHE A 33 10.38 4.04 18.32
CA PHE A 33 9.08 3.95 19.00
C PHE A 33 8.53 2.52 18.97
N LEU A 34 8.49 1.87 17.79
CA LEU A 34 8.04 0.49 17.64
C LEU A 34 8.86 -0.49 18.49
N LYS A 35 10.18 -0.30 18.54
CA LYS A 35 11.08 -1.08 19.39
C LYS A 35 10.72 -0.92 20.85
N LYS A 36 10.55 0.31 21.35
CA LYS A 36 10.15 0.59 22.75
C LYS A 36 8.78 -0.02 23.06
N ALA A 37 7.84 0.05 22.11
CA ALA A 37 6.51 -0.53 22.21
C ALA A 37 6.48 -2.07 22.08
N GLY A 38 7.64 -2.72 21.88
CA GLY A 38 7.75 -4.18 21.78
C GLY A 38 7.10 -4.77 20.52
N GLN A 39 6.93 -3.99 19.44
CA GLN A 39 6.28 -4.43 18.23
C GLN A 39 7.21 -5.21 17.31
N GLY A 40 6.67 -6.27 16.67
CA GLY A 40 7.41 -7.08 15.70
C GLY A 40 7.09 -6.75 14.25
N TYR A 41 6.02 -5.97 14.01
CA TYR A 41 5.59 -5.61 12.66
C TYR A 41 5.29 -4.12 12.53
N TRP A 42 5.71 -3.56 11.42
CA TRP A 42 5.29 -2.28 10.90
C TRP A 42 4.54 -2.50 9.59
N GLN A 43 3.23 -2.28 9.58
CA GLN A 43 2.45 -2.39 8.35
C GLN A 43 2.29 -1.02 7.69
N ILE A 44 2.54 -0.97 6.39
CA ILE A 44 2.43 0.21 5.55
C ILE A 44 1.54 -0.06 4.35
N LEU A 45 1.07 1.00 3.71
CA LEU A 45 0.33 0.95 2.45
C LEU A 45 1.30 0.89 1.26
N PRO A 46 0.82 0.69 0.02
CA PRO A 46 1.68 0.62 -1.15
C PRO A 46 2.60 1.84 -1.25
N LEU A 47 3.86 1.62 -1.62
CA LEU A 47 4.89 2.67 -1.72
C LEU A 47 5.02 3.24 -3.14
N GLY A 48 4.16 2.84 -4.08
CA GLY A 48 4.21 3.27 -5.47
C GLY A 48 3.88 4.76 -5.67
N PRO A 49 4.31 5.34 -6.80
CA PRO A 49 3.98 6.72 -7.15
C PRO A 49 2.47 6.87 -7.35
N THR A 50 1.88 7.85 -6.66
CA THR A 50 0.43 8.10 -6.75
C THR A 50 0.07 8.78 -8.07
N SER A 51 -1.09 8.40 -8.63
CA SER A 51 -1.69 9.03 -9.78
C SER A 51 -2.73 10.08 -9.38
N TYR A 52 -3.59 10.46 -10.31
CA TYR A 52 -4.72 11.35 -10.03
C TYR A 52 -5.62 10.75 -8.93
N GLY A 53 -5.92 11.57 -7.91
CA GLY A 53 -6.70 11.14 -6.74
C GLY A 53 -5.85 10.69 -5.55
N ASP A 54 -4.52 10.73 -5.67
CA ASP A 54 -3.53 10.52 -4.59
C ASP A 54 -3.55 9.14 -3.93
N SER A 55 -4.35 8.21 -4.46
CA SER A 55 -4.46 6.85 -3.93
C SER A 55 -3.19 6.04 -4.17
N PRO A 56 -2.59 5.43 -3.15
CA PRO A 56 -1.46 4.53 -3.33
C PRO A 56 -1.85 3.22 -4.03
N TYR A 57 -3.17 2.92 -4.15
CA TYR A 57 -3.70 1.74 -4.86
C TYR A 57 -3.92 2.00 -6.36
N GLN A 58 -3.82 3.27 -6.81
CA GLN A 58 -3.85 3.67 -8.21
C GLN A 58 -2.49 4.29 -8.56
N SER A 59 -1.52 3.43 -8.85
CA SER A 59 -0.13 3.83 -9.07
C SER A 59 0.24 3.82 -10.54
N PHE A 60 1.13 4.74 -10.96
CA PHE A 60 1.75 4.73 -12.29
C PHE A 60 2.66 3.52 -12.53
N SER A 61 3.02 2.78 -11.48
CA SER A 61 3.78 1.54 -11.61
C SER A 61 3.60 0.65 -10.37
N ALA A 62 3.53 -0.66 -10.62
CA ALA A 62 3.54 -1.69 -9.57
C ALA A 62 4.94 -1.95 -8.98
N PHE A 63 6.00 -1.37 -9.56
CA PHE A 63 7.40 -1.63 -9.21
C PHE A 63 8.11 -0.39 -8.67
N ALA A 64 7.78 0.79 -9.20
CA ALA A 64 8.44 2.03 -8.85
C ALA A 64 8.03 2.56 -7.47
N GLY A 65 8.92 3.30 -6.83
CA GLY A 65 8.66 3.98 -5.57
C GLY A 65 8.23 5.43 -5.74
N ASN A 66 7.45 5.93 -4.76
CA ASN A 66 6.94 7.29 -4.76
C ASN A 66 8.04 8.31 -4.42
N PRO A 67 8.43 9.21 -5.32
CA PRO A 67 9.45 10.21 -5.07
C PRO A 67 9.14 11.15 -3.88
N TYR A 68 7.88 11.26 -3.49
CA TYR A 68 7.49 12.09 -2.34
C TYR A 68 8.07 11.60 -1.02
N PHE A 69 8.50 10.33 -0.92
CA PHE A 69 9.12 9.80 0.31
C PHE A 69 10.62 10.08 0.41
N ILE A 70 11.26 10.61 -0.65
CA ILE A 70 12.66 11.00 -0.64
C ILE A 70 12.85 12.17 0.34
N ASP A 71 13.78 12.00 1.28
CA ASP A 71 14.11 13.00 2.29
C ASP A 71 15.20 13.98 1.82
N PHE A 72 14.94 15.26 2.00
CA PHE A 72 15.85 16.32 1.55
C PHE A 72 17.08 16.49 2.45
N ASP A 73 16.95 16.22 3.76
CA ASP A 73 18.10 16.33 4.68
C ASP A 73 19.13 15.21 4.39
N ILE A 74 18.66 14.04 3.88
CA ILE A 74 19.56 12.99 3.42
C ILE A 74 20.28 13.45 2.14
N LEU A 75 19.55 14.00 1.16
CA LEU A 75 20.17 14.54 -0.08
C LEU A 75 21.13 15.69 0.21
N ASN A 76 20.83 16.53 1.23
CA ASN A 76 21.75 17.58 1.67
C ASN A 76 23.04 16.99 2.27
N LYS A 77 22.94 15.94 3.09
CA LYS A 77 24.13 15.25 3.64
C LYS A 77 24.99 14.58 2.56
N GLU A 78 24.35 14.17 1.46
CA GLU A 78 25.01 13.60 0.27
C GLU A 78 25.59 14.67 -0.67
N GLY A 79 25.43 15.98 -0.36
CA GLY A 79 25.94 17.08 -1.18
C GLY A 79 25.04 17.46 -2.36
N LEU A 80 23.91 16.76 -2.56
CA LEU A 80 23.01 16.95 -3.69
C LEU A 80 22.04 18.13 -3.53
N LEU A 81 21.88 18.66 -2.30
CA LEU A 81 21.08 19.84 -2.01
C LEU A 81 21.82 20.74 -1.01
N ASP A 82 21.69 22.05 -1.19
CA ASP A 82 21.99 23.01 -0.13
C ASP A 82 20.75 23.34 0.66
N LYS A 83 20.88 23.70 1.94
CA LYS A 83 19.73 24.10 2.77
C LYS A 83 18.89 25.22 2.14
N LYS A 84 19.51 26.18 1.44
CA LYS A 84 18.83 27.27 0.73
C LYS A 84 17.87 26.79 -0.36
N ASP A 85 18.07 25.59 -0.91
CA ASP A 85 17.27 25.03 -2.01
C ASP A 85 15.88 24.57 -1.54
N TYR A 86 15.71 24.29 -0.22
CA TYR A 86 14.45 23.76 0.32
C TYR A 86 14.01 24.43 1.64
N GLN A 87 14.89 25.12 2.38
CA GLN A 87 14.50 25.84 3.58
C GLN A 87 13.57 27.02 3.23
N GLY A 88 12.49 27.17 3.99
CA GLY A 88 11.50 28.25 3.81
C GLY A 88 10.47 28.00 2.73
N ILE A 89 10.55 26.86 2.02
CA ILE A 89 9.46 26.44 1.12
C ILE A 89 8.30 25.96 1.99
N ASN A 90 7.11 26.48 1.71
CA ASN A 90 5.89 25.99 2.34
C ASN A 90 5.35 24.78 1.55
N PHE A 91 5.35 23.60 2.18
CA PHE A 91 4.82 22.34 1.65
C PHE A 91 3.42 22.00 2.16
N GLY A 92 2.77 22.90 2.90
CA GLY A 92 1.44 22.77 3.49
C GLY A 92 1.35 23.56 4.78
N ASN A 93 0.15 24.05 5.11
CA ASN A 93 -0.07 24.86 6.30
C ASN A 93 -0.60 24.03 7.49
N ASP A 94 -1.14 22.86 7.22
CA ASP A 94 -1.67 21.95 8.23
C ASP A 94 -0.66 20.81 8.47
N PRO A 95 -0.07 20.69 9.66
CA PRO A 95 0.89 19.63 9.95
C PRO A 95 0.23 18.23 10.01
N GLU A 96 -1.08 18.17 10.14
CA GLU A 96 -1.86 16.91 10.22
C GLU A 96 -2.43 16.49 8.86
N LYS A 97 -2.20 17.28 7.79
CA LYS A 97 -2.71 16.98 6.44
C LYS A 97 -1.65 17.15 5.37
N ILE A 98 -1.74 16.29 4.38
CA ILE A 98 -0.92 16.36 3.16
C ILE A 98 -1.65 17.23 2.14
N ASP A 99 -0.93 18.19 1.57
CA ASP A 99 -1.36 18.95 0.40
C ASP A 99 -0.61 18.42 -0.83
N TYR A 100 -1.21 17.47 -1.52
CA TYR A 100 -0.58 16.81 -2.68
C TYR A 100 -0.30 17.77 -3.84
N ALA A 101 -1.13 18.81 -4.03
CA ALA A 101 -0.88 19.81 -5.06
C ALA A 101 0.41 20.60 -4.78
N LEU A 102 0.67 20.94 -3.53
CA LEU A 102 1.92 21.59 -3.11
C LEU A 102 3.12 20.64 -3.24
N LEU A 103 2.94 19.34 -2.96
CA LEU A 103 4.01 18.36 -3.16
C LEU A 103 4.37 18.24 -4.64
N PHE A 104 3.38 18.11 -5.51
CA PHE A 104 3.57 18.01 -6.93
C PHE A 104 4.35 19.22 -7.49
N ASP A 105 3.94 20.42 -7.13
CA ASP A 105 4.63 21.65 -7.60
C ASP A 105 6.01 21.81 -6.95
N LYS A 106 6.08 21.80 -5.62
CA LYS A 106 7.28 22.28 -4.91
C LYS A 106 8.29 21.18 -4.63
N LYS A 107 7.83 19.98 -4.25
CA LYS A 107 8.73 18.90 -3.91
C LYS A 107 9.48 18.38 -5.15
N MET A 108 8.77 18.24 -6.27
CA MET A 108 9.39 17.82 -7.52
C MET A 108 10.42 18.83 -8.04
N ARG A 109 10.20 20.14 -7.81
CA ARG A 109 11.21 21.19 -8.16
C ARG A 109 12.49 21.03 -7.33
N VAL A 110 12.39 20.78 -6.02
CA VAL A 110 13.56 20.55 -5.17
C VAL A 110 14.32 19.29 -5.59
N LEU A 111 13.60 18.21 -5.91
CA LEU A 111 14.21 16.98 -6.43
C LEU A 111 14.90 17.20 -7.79
N ARG A 112 14.38 18.10 -8.63
CA ARG A 112 15.02 18.48 -9.89
C ARG A 112 16.35 19.19 -9.65
N ILE A 113 16.42 20.09 -8.66
CA ILE A 113 17.69 20.75 -8.26
C ILE A 113 18.72 19.70 -7.80
N ALA A 114 18.28 18.71 -7.02
CA ALA A 114 19.17 17.63 -6.58
C ALA A 114 19.71 16.83 -7.78
N TYR A 115 18.87 16.47 -8.73
CA TYR A 115 19.27 15.80 -9.96
C TYR A 115 20.30 16.61 -10.76
N GLU A 116 20.05 17.90 -10.95
CA GLU A 116 20.96 18.76 -11.72
C GLU A 116 22.35 18.90 -11.07
N LYS A 117 22.42 18.83 -9.74
CA LYS A 117 23.70 18.79 -9.02
C LYS A 117 24.39 17.43 -9.08
N SER A 118 23.64 16.35 -9.30
CA SER A 118 24.15 14.98 -9.31
C SER A 118 24.80 14.53 -10.61
N LEU A 119 24.73 15.34 -11.69
CA LEU A 119 25.09 14.90 -13.05
C LEU A 119 26.50 14.32 -13.20
N ASP A 120 27.42 14.66 -12.29
CA ASP A 120 28.78 14.12 -12.27
C ASP A 120 29.06 13.15 -11.11
N GLU A 121 28.06 12.91 -10.25
CA GLU A 121 28.19 12.08 -9.06
C GLU A 121 27.39 10.77 -9.17
N ASN A 122 27.81 9.73 -8.47
CA ASN A 122 27.10 8.45 -8.34
C ASN A 122 26.79 7.69 -9.65
N LYS A 123 27.46 7.99 -10.77
CA LYS A 123 27.20 7.37 -12.08
C LYS A 123 27.29 5.84 -12.04
N GLU A 124 28.34 5.31 -11.43
CA GLU A 124 28.54 3.85 -11.34
C GLU A 124 27.46 3.17 -10.53
N GLU A 125 27.02 3.80 -9.42
CA GLU A 125 25.97 3.25 -8.56
C GLU A 125 24.59 3.31 -9.27
N ILE A 126 24.32 4.37 -10.02
CA ILE A 126 23.09 4.51 -10.80
C ILE A 126 23.06 3.48 -11.95
N GLU A 127 24.17 3.28 -12.66
CA GLU A 127 24.24 2.27 -13.72
C GLU A 127 24.08 0.83 -13.15
N LYS A 128 24.67 0.56 -12.00
CA LYS A 128 24.43 -0.70 -11.29
C LYS A 128 22.95 -0.87 -10.93
N PHE A 129 22.32 0.17 -10.38
CA PHE A 129 20.90 0.17 -10.05
C PHE A 129 20.03 -0.07 -11.30
N ARG A 130 20.37 0.53 -12.45
CA ARG A 130 19.69 0.27 -13.73
C ARG A 130 19.75 -1.20 -14.13
N GLU A 131 20.93 -1.80 -14.08
CA GLU A 131 21.09 -3.22 -14.44
C GLU A 131 20.32 -4.14 -13.49
N GLU A 132 20.35 -3.86 -12.16
CA GLU A 132 19.62 -4.63 -11.15
C GLU A 132 18.09 -4.51 -11.27
N ASN A 133 17.58 -3.43 -11.90
CA ASN A 133 16.16 -3.14 -12.05
C ASN A 133 15.71 -3.02 -13.51
N LYS A 134 16.49 -3.52 -14.45
CA LYS A 134 16.22 -3.44 -15.90
C LYS A 134 14.88 -4.02 -16.34
N LEU A 135 14.29 -4.88 -15.52
CA LEU A 135 13.00 -5.49 -15.75
C LEU A 135 11.87 -4.46 -15.94
N TRP A 136 11.93 -3.35 -15.20
CA TRP A 136 10.84 -2.38 -15.16
C TRP A 136 11.32 -0.92 -15.26
N LEU A 137 12.54 -0.62 -14.84
CA LEU A 137 12.99 0.75 -14.60
C LEU A 137 13.04 1.60 -15.88
N GLU A 138 13.55 1.03 -16.98
CA GLU A 138 13.68 1.76 -18.23
C GLU A 138 12.32 2.07 -18.86
N ASP A 139 11.38 1.10 -18.83
CA ASP A 139 10.03 1.32 -19.33
C ASP A 139 9.27 2.32 -18.45
N TYR A 140 9.42 2.25 -17.12
CA TYR A 140 8.84 3.25 -16.22
C TYR A 140 9.40 4.66 -16.43
N ALA A 141 10.72 4.81 -16.53
CA ALA A 141 11.35 6.10 -16.69
C ALA A 141 10.99 6.73 -18.06
N LEU A 142 10.93 5.91 -19.12
CA LEU A 142 10.48 6.35 -20.44
C LEU A 142 8.99 6.74 -20.41
N TYR A 143 8.13 5.93 -19.80
CA TYR A 143 6.70 6.21 -19.63
C TYR A 143 6.49 7.56 -18.94
N MET A 144 7.16 7.80 -17.82
CA MET A 144 7.02 9.05 -17.06
C MET A 144 7.57 10.25 -17.82
N ALA A 145 8.67 10.08 -18.58
CA ALA A 145 9.24 11.13 -19.41
C ALA A 145 8.29 11.50 -20.56
N ILE A 146 7.68 10.52 -21.24
CA ILE A 146 6.68 10.75 -22.28
C ILE A 146 5.42 11.39 -21.69
N LYS A 147 4.98 10.93 -20.53
CA LYS A 147 3.81 11.48 -19.83
C LYS A 147 3.99 12.96 -19.48
N ASN A 148 5.17 13.34 -19.00
CA ASN A 148 5.51 14.74 -18.73
C ASN A 148 5.51 15.58 -20.01
N GLU A 149 6.03 15.07 -21.10
CA GLU A 149 6.05 15.76 -22.41
C GLU A 149 4.63 15.95 -22.97
N ASN A 150 3.71 15.04 -22.66
CA ASN A 150 2.30 15.08 -23.07
C ASN A 150 1.39 15.66 -21.97
N GLU A 151 1.87 16.60 -21.15
CA GLU A 151 1.07 17.33 -20.16
C GLU A 151 0.29 16.43 -19.18
N LEU A 152 0.84 15.27 -18.84
CA LEU A 152 0.30 14.27 -17.91
C LEU A 152 -1.00 13.57 -18.35
N VAL A 153 -1.44 13.72 -19.60
CA VAL A 153 -2.59 12.97 -20.12
C VAL A 153 -2.34 11.46 -20.07
N SER A 154 -3.40 10.67 -20.02
CA SER A 154 -3.30 9.21 -20.04
C SER A 154 -2.58 8.73 -21.30
N TRP A 155 -1.80 7.65 -21.15
CA TRP A 155 -1.08 7.07 -22.30
C TRP A 155 -2.02 6.60 -23.42
N GLN A 156 -3.28 6.35 -23.14
CA GLN A 156 -4.29 6.01 -24.12
C GLN A 156 -4.62 7.19 -25.05
N GLU A 157 -4.36 8.42 -24.61
CA GLU A 157 -4.54 9.63 -25.40
C GLU A 157 -3.29 10.05 -26.19
N TRP A 158 -2.15 9.32 -26.03
CA TRP A 158 -0.93 9.59 -26.76
C TRP A 158 -1.09 9.26 -28.26
N ASP A 159 -0.18 9.81 -29.07
CA ASP A 159 -0.07 9.42 -30.48
C ASP A 159 -0.07 7.89 -30.62
N GLU A 160 -0.75 7.38 -31.66
CA GLU A 160 -0.92 5.95 -31.88
C GLU A 160 0.38 5.16 -31.82
N LYS A 161 1.48 5.70 -32.41
CA LYS A 161 2.78 5.03 -32.41
C LYS A 161 3.39 4.92 -31.03
N LEU A 162 3.18 5.91 -30.16
CA LEU A 162 3.61 5.85 -28.76
C LEU A 162 2.71 4.90 -27.97
N ARG A 163 1.40 5.00 -28.15
CA ARG A 163 0.41 4.15 -27.50
C ARG A 163 0.63 2.67 -27.83
N LEU A 164 0.89 2.33 -29.09
CA LEU A 164 1.15 0.97 -29.57
C LEU A 164 2.63 0.56 -29.47
N ARG A 165 3.47 1.39 -28.88
CA ARG A 165 4.90 1.12 -28.64
C ARG A 165 5.69 0.80 -29.93
N ASP A 166 5.49 1.59 -30.99
CA ASP A 166 6.30 1.46 -32.21
C ASP A 166 7.79 1.60 -31.89
N LYS A 167 8.57 0.58 -32.22
CA LYS A 167 9.97 0.49 -31.83
C LYS A 167 10.81 1.68 -32.29
N LYS A 168 10.61 2.15 -33.53
CA LYS A 168 11.36 3.28 -34.07
C LYS A 168 11.01 4.55 -33.33
N THR A 169 9.74 4.79 -33.10
CA THR A 169 9.25 5.96 -32.36
C THR A 169 9.78 5.95 -30.93
N LEU A 170 9.79 4.79 -30.25
CA LEU A 170 10.35 4.70 -28.90
C LEU A 170 11.85 5.03 -28.86
N GLU A 171 12.64 4.56 -29.83
CA GLU A 171 14.08 4.90 -29.89
C GLU A 171 14.29 6.40 -30.14
N GLU A 172 13.48 7.02 -30.99
CA GLU A 172 13.51 8.48 -31.21
C GLU A 172 13.21 9.25 -29.91
N TYR A 173 12.19 8.78 -29.13
CA TYR A 173 11.83 9.39 -27.85
C TYR A 173 12.84 9.15 -26.74
N LYS A 174 13.50 7.99 -26.71
CA LYS A 174 14.61 7.75 -25.76
C LYS A 174 15.73 8.75 -25.95
N VAL A 175 16.10 9.04 -27.19
CA VAL A 175 17.13 10.06 -27.48
C VAL A 175 16.62 11.47 -27.15
N LYS A 176 15.39 11.81 -27.56
CA LYS A 176 14.79 13.12 -27.32
C LYS A 176 14.66 13.43 -25.81
N LEU A 177 14.27 12.45 -25.01
CA LEU A 177 13.93 12.62 -23.60
C LEU A 177 15.00 12.06 -22.64
N GLU A 178 16.22 11.81 -23.12
CA GLU A 178 17.29 11.20 -22.32
C GLU A 178 17.47 11.86 -20.95
N LYS A 179 17.46 13.20 -20.88
CA LYS A 179 17.58 13.95 -19.62
C LYS A 179 16.42 13.67 -18.65
N GLU A 180 15.19 13.57 -19.17
CA GLU A 180 14.01 13.29 -18.35
C GLU A 180 13.99 11.84 -17.88
N ILE A 181 14.36 10.90 -18.74
CA ILE A 181 14.51 9.48 -18.38
C ILE A 181 15.54 9.34 -17.25
N ASN A 182 16.70 9.97 -17.37
CA ASN A 182 17.74 9.96 -16.35
C ASN A 182 17.28 10.61 -15.03
N TYR A 183 16.42 11.62 -15.08
CA TYR A 183 15.81 12.20 -13.89
C TYR A 183 14.90 11.19 -13.15
N TRP A 184 14.05 10.48 -13.89
CA TRP A 184 13.20 9.46 -13.26
C TRP A 184 13.99 8.29 -12.69
N VAL A 185 15.07 7.87 -13.37
CA VAL A 185 16.00 6.87 -12.83
C VAL A 185 16.69 7.37 -11.55
N PHE A 186 17.16 8.63 -11.53
CA PHE A 186 17.73 9.26 -10.34
C PHE A 186 16.75 9.24 -9.16
N LEU A 187 15.47 9.57 -9.39
CA LEU A 187 14.45 9.54 -8.35
C LEU A 187 14.27 8.13 -7.78
N GLN A 188 14.21 7.12 -8.65
CA GLN A 188 14.07 5.73 -8.21
C GLN A 188 15.31 5.25 -7.44
N TYR A 189 16.51 5.57 -7.92
CA TYR A 189 17.74 5.25 -7.20
C TYR A 189 17.74 5.80 -5.76
N HIS A 190 17.39 7.08 -5.58
CA HIS A 190 17.36 7.69 -4.24
C HIS A 190 16.22 7.18 -3.38
N PHE A 191 15.06 6.88 -3.96
CA PHE A 191 13.98 6.21 -3.25
C PHE A 191 14.45 4.88 -2.66
N PHE A 192 14.96 3.98 -3.50
CA PHE A 192 15.39 2.65 -3.04
C PHE A 192 16.59 2.73 -2.08
N LYS A 193 17.54 3.61 -2.32
CA LYS A 193 18.69 3.84 -1.43
C LYS A 193 18.26 4.26 -0.03
N GLN A 194 17.33 5.19 0.09
CA GLN A 194 16.85 5.67 1.38
C GLN A 194 15.91 4.65 2.05
N TRP A 195 15.01 4.03 1.29
CA TRP A 195 14.12 2.99 1.78
C TRP A 195 14.88 1.78 2.34
N ASN A 196 15.84 1.27 1.60
CA ASN A 196 16.63 0.11 2.04
C ASN A 196 17.32 0.37 3.37
N LYS A 197 17.90 1.57 3.57
CA LYS A 197 18.51 1.94 4.85
C LYS A 197 17.50 1.93 6.01
N LEU A 198 16.30 2.44 5.79
CA LEU A 198 15.22 2.44 6.79
C LEU A 198 14.75 1.01 7.10
N LYS A 199 14.53 0.20 6.06
CA LYS A 199 14.13 -1.21 6.21
C LYS A 199 15.20 -2.02 6.96
N GLU A 200 16.46 -1.89 6.59
CA GLU A 200 17.58 -2.52 7.29
C GLU A 200 17.64 -2.11 8.76
N TYR A 201 17.39 -0.83 9.06
CA TYR A 201 17.34 -0.35 10.44
C TYR A 201 16.20 -1.00 11.22
N ALA A 202 15.00 -1.07 10.68
CA ALA A 202 13.87 -1.77 11.31
C ALA A 202 14.18 -3.25 11.52
N ASN A 203 14.70 -3.92 10.48
CA ASN A 203 15.06 -5.34 10.54
C ASN A 203 16.17 -5.62 11.57
N SER A 204 17.10 -4.68 11.81
CA SER A 204 18.16 -4.82 12.83
C SER A 204 17.60 -4.97 14.25
N PHE A 205 16.37 -4.52 14.49
CA PHE A 205 15.64 -4.72 15.75
C PHE A 205 14.60 -5.87 15.66
N GLY A 206 14.63 -6.69 14.60
CA GLY A 206 13.66 -7.76 14.39
C GLY A 206 12.27 -7.27 14.01
N ILE A 207 12.11 -5.97 13.69
CA ILE A 207 10.85 -5.41 13.19
C ILE A 207 10.76 -5.66 11.69
N LYS A 208 9.74 -6.40 11.27
CA LYS A 208 9.49 -6.72 9.87
C LYS A 208 8.48 -5.77 9.26
N ILE A 209 8.70 -5.41 8.00
CA ILE A 209 7.80 -4.55 7.25
C ILE A 209 6.74 -5.42 6.56
N ILE A 210 5.46 -5.15 6.85
CA ILE A 210 4.33 -5.69 6.08
C ILE A 210 3.97 -4.64 5.05
N GLY A 211 4.20 -4.95 3.77
CA GLY A 211 3.76 -4.14 2.65
C GLY A 211 2.38 -4.52 2.16
N ASP A 212 1.86 -3.73 1.24
CA ASP A 212 0.56 -3.93 0.64
C ASP A 212 0.67 -3.92 -0.89
N MET A 213 -0.01 -4.83 -1.55
CA MET A 213 0.01 -4.98 -2.99
C MET A 213 -1.43 -5.11 -3.51
N PRO A 214 -1.95 -4.12 -4.23
CA PRO A 214 -3.22 -4.26 -4.94
C PRO A 214 -3.15 -5.41 -5.93
N ILE A 215 -4.20 -6.23 -6.02
CA ILE A 215 -4.24 -7.29 -7.05
C ILE A 215 -4.11 -6.70 -8.45
N TYR A 216 -4.82 -5.61 -8.73
CA TYR A 216 -4.80 -4.96 -10.04
C TYR A 216 -3.79 -3.81 -10.10
N VAL A 217 -3.44 -3.40 -11.32
CA VAL A 217 -2.65 -2.19 -11.60
C VAL A 217 -3.54 -1.12 -12.22
N ALA A 218 -3.15 0.14 -12.10
CA ALA A 218 -3.91 1.22 -12.70
C ALA A 218 -3.88 1.13 -14.24
N GLU A 219 -4.99 1.50 -14.87
CA GLU A 219 -5.10 1.57 -16.34
C GLU A 219 -4.03 2.51 -16.90
N ASP A 220 -3.90 3.71 -16.33
CA ASP A 220 -2.88 4.69 -16.68
C ASP A 220 -1.58 4.40 -15.92
N SER A 221 -0.88 3.33 -16.33
CA SER A 221 0.38 2.90 -15.73
C SER A 221 1.41 2.43 -16.75
N ALA A 222 2.66 2.51 -16.37
CA ALA A 222 3.77 1.95 -17.14
C ALA A 222 3.61 0.43 -17.33
N ASP A 223 2.99 -0.25 -16.36
CA ASP A 223 2.81 -1.71 -16.39
C ASP A 223 1.91 -2.14 -17.54
N VAL A 224 0.74 -1.49 -17.69
CA VAL A 224 -0.20 -1.79 -18.79
C VAL A 224 0.38 -1.36 -20.13
N TRP A 225 0.97 -0.16 -20.20
CA TRP A 225 1.60 0.34 -21.41
C TRP A 225 2.76 -0.53 -21.89
N ALA A 226 3.63 -0.99 -20.97
CA ALA A 226 4.80 -1.79 -21.31
C ALA A 226 4.45 -3.27 -21.61
N ASN A 227 3.41 -3.80 -21.00
CA ASN A 227 3.05 -5.22 -21.06
C ASN A 227 1.59 -5.45 -21.53
N PRO A 228 1.17 -4.89 -22.68
CA PRO A 228 -0.24 -4.92 -23.09
C PRO A 228 -0.81 -6.35 -23.25
N LYS A 229 0.04 -7.34 -23.58
CA LYS A 229 -0.39 -8.75 -23.70
C LYS A 229 -0.78 -9.39 -22.37
N ALA A 230 -0.32 -8.83 -21.26
CA ALA A 230 -0.65 -9.32 -19.92
C ALA A 230 -2.09 -8.98 -19.49
N PHE A 231 -2.80 -8.15 -20.27
CA PHE A 231 -4.12 -7.62 -19.93
C PHE A 231 -5.11 -7.87 -21.08
N LEU A 232 -6.41 -7.93 -20.74
CA LEU A 232 -7.49 -8.07 -21.73
C LEU A 232 -7.75 -6.74 -22.45
N LEU A 233 -6.90 -6.42 -23.40
CA LEU A 233 -6.98 -5.22 -24.25
C LEU A 233 -7.44 -5.58 -25.68
N ASP A 234 -7.96 -4.59 -26.39
CA ASP A 234 -8.22 -4.70 -27.82
C ASP A 234 -6.96 -4.41 -28.68
N GLU A 235 -7.10 -4.37 -29.99
CA GLU A 235 -6.02 -4.08 -30.95
C GLU A 235 -5.47 -2.65 -30.82
N ASN A 236 -6.18 -1.74 -30.16
CA ASN A 236 -5.77 -0.37 -29.87
C ASN A 236 -5.21 -0.22 -28.45
N ASN A 237 -4.99 -1.33 -27.73
CA ASN A 237 -4.61 -1.36 -26.33
C ASN A 237 -5.62 -0.68 -25.37
N ILE A 238 -6.92 -0.70 -25.73
CA ILE A 238 -8.01 -0.24 -24.87
C ILE A 238 -8.55 -1.44 -24.08
N PRO A 239 -8.83 -1.31 -22.78
CA PRO A 239 -9.42 -2.41 -22.00
C PRO A 239 -10.74 -2.91 -22.58
N LYS A 240 -10.92 -4.21 -22.66
CA LYS A 240 -12.22 -4.82 -23.00
C LYS A 240 -13.12 -4.92 -21.79
N LYS A 241 -12.50 -5.16 -20.63
CA LYS A 241 -13.13 -5.35 -19.34
C LYS A 241 -12.28 -4.71 -18.26
N VAL A 242 -12.94 -4.28 -17.19
CA VAL A 242 -12.31 -3.70 -16.00
C VAL A 242 -12.78 -4.37 -14.73
N ALA A 243 -11.98 -4.25 -13.68
CA ALA A 243 -12.25 -4.82 -12.38
C ALA A 243 -13.21 -3.98 -11.53
N GLY A 244 -13.89 -4.65 -10.61
CA GLY A 244 -14.73 -4.05 -9.60
C GLY A 244 -15.30 -5.07 -8.62
N CYS A 245 -16.34 -4.66 -7.89
CA CYS A 245 -17.15 -5.54 -7.05
C CYS A 245 -18.60 -5.46 -7.43
N PRO A 246 -19.36 -6.56 -7.30
CA PRO A 246 -20.80 -6.55 -7.59
C PRO A 246 -21.57 -5.64 -6.62
N PRO A 247 -22.81 -5.27 -6.97
CA PRO A 247 -23.74 -4.68 -6.01
C PRO A 247 -23.90 -5.55 -4.76
N ASP A 248 -23.89 -4.90 -3.60
CA ASP A 248 -24.07 -5.53 -2.30
C ASP A 248 -24.87 -4.66 -1.34
N ALA A 249 -24.94 -5.04 -0.05
CA ALA A 249 -25.66 -4.28 0.97
C ALA A 249 -25.02 -2.90 1.29
N PHE A 250 -23.79 -2.66 0.88
CA PHE A 250 -23.06 -1.41 1.11
C PHE A 250 -23.06 -0.48 -0.11
N SER A 251 -23.26 -1.04 -1.31
CA SER A 251 -23.30 -0.30 -2.58
C SER A 251 -24.32 -0.91 -3.55
N GLU A 252 -25.43 -0.20 -3.77
CA GLU A 252 -26.49 -0.64 -4.71
C GLU A 252 -25.99 -0.77 -6.16
N THR A 253 -24.94 -0.04 -6.54
CA THR A 253 -24.36 -0.07 -7.90
C THR A 253 -23.05 -0.85 -7.97
N GLY A 254 -22.61 -1.43 -6.85
CA GLY A 254 -21.31 -2.05 -6.72
C GLY A 254 -20.17 -1.02 -6.75
N GLN A 255 -18.95 -1.50 -6.93
CA GLN A 255 -17.75 -0.65 -7.04
C GLN A 255 -17.11 -0.87 -8.41
N LEU A 256 -16.97 0.21 -9.17
CA LEU A 256 -16.23 0.23 -10.43
C LEU A 256 -14.81 0.76 -10.15
N TRP A 257 -13.81 -0.12 -10.20
CA TRP A 257 -12.43 0.28 -9.91
C TRP A 257 -11.68 0.78 -11.14
N GLY A 258 -12.09 0.33 -12.33
CA GLY A 258 -11.51 0.78 -13.61
C GLY A 258 -10.17 0.13 -13.98
N ASN A 259 -9.63 -0.75 -13.15
CA ASN A 259 -8.37 -1.43 -13.44
C ASN A 259 -8.54 -2.48 -14.55
N PRO A 260 -7.65 -2.58 -15.55
CA PRO A 260 -7.73 -3.62 -16.58
C PRO A 260 -7.64 -5.02 -15.99
N ILE A 261 -8.42 -5.94 -16.55
CA ILE A 261 -8.37 -7.36 -16.19
C ILE A 261 -7.13 -8.01 -16.82
N TYR A 262 -6.48 -8.91 -16.09
CA TYR A 262 -5.38 -9.73 -16.61
C TYR A 262 -5.86 -10.73 -17.66
N ASP A 263 -5.07 -10.95 -18.70
CA ASP A 263 -5.22 -12.11 -19.59
C ASP A 263 -4.60 -13.34 -18.93
N TRP A 264 -5.41 -14.04 -18.13
CA TRP A 264 -4.95 -15.22 -17.40
C TRP A 264 -4.57 -16.38 -18.31
N SER A 265 -5.06 -16.43 -19.56
CA SER A 265 -4.63 -17.43 -20.55
C SER A 265 -3.20 -17.15 -21.01
N TYR A 266 -2.90 -15.90 -21.36
CA TYR A 266 -1.55 -15.48 -21.70
C TYR A 266 -0.58 -15.66 -20.51
N MET A 267 -1.04 -15.36 -19.30
CA MET A 267 -0.23 -15.55 -18.09
C MET A 267 0.11 -17.03 -17.84
N ASP A 268 -0.85 -17.95 -18.01
CA ASP A 268 -0.64 -19.40 -17.90
C ASP A 268 0.36 -19.88 -18.97
N ASP A 269 0.17 -19.46 -20.23
CA ASP A 269 1.05 -19.81 -21.36
C ASP A 269 2.50 -19.31 -21.16
N THR A 270 2.69 -18.22 -20.40
CA THR A 270 4.01 -17.66 -20.08
C THR A 270 4.53 -18.06 -18.70
N GLY A 271 3.91 -19.04 -18.05
CA GLY A 271 4.30 -19.54 -16.73
C GLY A 271 4.17 -18.48 -15.63
N TYR A 272 3.22 -17.56 -15.78
CA TYR A 272 2.97 -16.45 -14.82
C TYR A 272 4.18 -15.54 -14.57
N SER A 273 5.10 -15.42 -15.53
CA SER A 273 6.38 -14.71 -15.35
C SER A 273 6.20 -13.28 -14.83
N TRP A 274 5.24 -12.51 -15.38
CA TRP A 274 4.95 -11.15 -14.93
C TRP A 274 4.54 -11.09 -13.45
N TRP A 275 3.69 -12.01 -12.98
CA TRP A 275 3.28 -12.09 -11.58
C TRP A 275 4.41 -12.54 -10.66
N ILE A 276 5.23 -13.49 -11.10
CA ILE A 276 6.43 -13.93 -10.36
C ILE A 276 7.38 -12.78 -10.17
N ASP A 277 7.62 -11.99 -11.23
CA ASP A 277 8.47 -10.80 -11.16
C ASP A 277 7.89 -9.73 -10.23
N ARG A 278 6.58 -9.48 -10.29
CA ARG A 278 5.91 -8.54 -9.39
C ARG A 278 6.06 -8.94 -7.92
N VAL A 279 5.87 -10.20 -7.61
CA VAL A 279 6.05 -10.73 -6.25
C VAL A 279 7.52 -10.65 -5.82
N ARG A 280 8.46 -11.03 -6.70
CA ARG A 280 9.91 -10.95 -6.45
C ARG A 280 10.33 -9.51 -6.12
N GLU A 281 9.93 -8.54 -6.92
CA GLU A 281 10.28 -7.13 -6.71
C GLU A 281 9.61 -6.57 -5.44
N SER A 282 8.38 -6.98 -5.13
CA SER A 282 7.71 -6.58 -3.88
C SER A 282 8.48 -7.06 -2.64
N PHE A 283 9.10 -8.26 -2.66
CA PHE A 283 9.91 -8.75 -1.54
C PHE A 283 11.28 -8.05 -1.41
N LYS A 284 11.73 -7.27 -2.40
CA LYS A 284 12.84 -6.33 -2.19
C LYS A 284 12.42 -5.19 -1.26
N LEU A 285 11.17 -4.73 -1.38
CA LEU A 285 10.62 -3.64 -0.56
C LEU A 285 10.16 -4.11 0.82
N TYR A 286 9.55 -5.29 0.92
CA TYR A 286 8.83 -5.76 2.11
C TYR A 286 9.36 -7.09 2.61
N ASP A 287 9.10 -7.42 3.88
CA ASP A 287 9.42 -8.73 4.48
C ASP A 287 8.21 -9.68 4.42
N ILE A 288 7.01 -9.10 4.42
CA ILE A 288 5.72 -9.79 4.31
C ILE A 288 4.85 -8.97 3.37
N LEU A 289 4.09 -9.64 2.52
CA LEU A 289 3.25 -9.01 1.52
C LEU A 289 1.77 -9.27 1.81
N ARG A 290 1.01 -8.22 2.16
CA ARG A 290 -0.46 -8.31 2.12
C ARG A 290 -0.89 -8.16 0.67
N ILE A 291 -1.63 -9.13 0.16
CA ILE A 291 -2.24 -9.02 -1.18
C ILE A 291 -3.69 -8.61 -1.00
N ASP A 292 -3.98 -7.42 -1.48
CA ASP A 292 -5.31 -6.82 -1.47
C ASP A 292 -6.23 -7.52 -2.45
N HIS A 293 -7.50 -7.70 -2.07
CA HIS A 293 -8.53 -8.41 -2.83
C HIS A 293 -8.12 -9.83 -3.28
N PHE A 294 -7.55 -10.60 -2.36
CA PHE A 294 -7.00 -11.95 -2.63
C PHE A 294 -8.02 -12.90 -3.25
N ARG A 295 -9.31 -12.75 -2.94
CA ARG A 295 -10.37 -13.55 -3.56
C ARG A 295 -10.40 -13.48 -5.08
N GLY A 296 -9.91 -12.40 -5.68
CA GLY A 296 -9.85 -12.19 -7.13
C GLY A 296 -9.03 -13.23 -7.87
N PHE A 297 -8.14 -13.96 -7.19
CA PHE A 297 -7.43 -15.08 -7.79
C PHE A 297 -8.27 -16.36 -7.88
N GLU A 298 -9.32 -16.50 -7.07
CA GLU A 298 -10.29 -17.58 -7.18
C GLU A 298 -11.37 -17.22 -8.20
N ALA A 299 -12.03 -16.06 -8.01
CA ALA A 299 -12.98 -15.49 -8.94
C ALA A 299 -13.03 -13.96 -8.76
N TYR A 300 -13.11 -13.25 -9.85
CA TYR A 300 -13.14 -11.80 -9.90
C TYR A 300 -14.38 -11.30 -10.63
N TRP A 301 -14.83 -10.08 -10.27
CA TRP A 301 -15.94 -9.40 -10.93
C TRP A 301 -15.39 -8.55 -12.07
N GLN A 302 -15.73 -8.89 -13.32
CA GLN A 302 -15.35 -8.10 -14.48
C GLN A 302 -16.56 -7.34 -15.05
N ILE A 303 -16.30 -6.11 -15.45
CA ILE A 303 -17.32 -5.17 -15.92
C ILE A 303 -16.95 -4.75 -17.35
N PRO A 304 -17.92 -4.61 -18.29
CA PRO A 304 -17.63 -4.07 -19.61
C PRO A 304 -16.95 -2.68 -19.49
N TYR A 305 -15.88 -2.46 -20.27
CA TYR A 305 -15.24 -1.15 -20.30
C TYR A 305 -16.20 -0.08 -20.83
N GLY A 306 -16.24 1.07 -20.16
CA GLY A 306 -17.15 2.18 -20.51
C GLY A 306 -18.49 2.17 -19.74
N ASP A 307 -18.79 1.13 -18.95
CA ASP A 307 -19.93 1.16 -18.04
C ASP A 307 -19.69 2.16 -16.90
N GLU A 308 -20.75 2.84 -16.48
CA GLU A 308 -20.69 3.83 -15.39
C GLU A 308 -20.79 3.20 -13.99
N THR A 309 -21.24 1.95 -13.91
CA THR A 309 -21.46 1.21 -12.65
C THR A 309 -21.02 -0.25 -12.78
N ALA A 310 -20.93 -0.95 -11.66
CA ALA A 310 -20.56 -2.36 -11.64
C ALA A 310 -21.73 -3.34 -11.84
N VAL A 311 -22.95 -2.85 -12.11
CA VAL A 311 -24.18 -3.67 -12.17
C VAL A 311 -24.13 -4.72 -13.28
N ASN A 312 -23.57 -4.38 -14.45
CA ASN A 312 -23.54 -5.28 -15.63
C ASN A 312 -22.32 -6.21 -15.66
N GLY A 313 -21.65 -6.39 -14.52
CA GLY A 313 -20.51 -7.29 -14.44
C GLY A 313 -20.92 -8.77 -14.37
N GLU A 314 -19.90 -9.61 -14.37
CA GLU A 314 -20.03 -11.07 -14.22
C GLU A 314 -18.85 -11.66 -13.45
N TRP A 315 -19.12 -12.76 -12.72
CA TRP A 315 -18.06 -13.52 -12.06
C TRP A 315 -17.28 -14.38 -13.06
N VAL A 316 -15.95 -14.27 -13.03
CA VAL A 316 -15.04 -15.07 -13.85
C VAL A 316 -14.01 -15.74 -12.95
N LYS A 317 -13.71 -17.01 -13.23
CA LYS A 317 -12.68 -17.75 -12.47
C LYS A 317 -11.29 -17.17 -12.73
N GLY A 318 -10.55 -16.99 -11.64
CA GLY A 318 -9.17 -16.58 -11.66
C GLY A 318 -8.19 -17.75 -11.90
N PRO A 319 -6.89 -17.51 -11.81
CA PRO A 319 -5.85 -18.53 -12.03
C PRO A 319 -5.81 -19.58 -10.92
N GLY A 320 -6.38 -19.28 -9.75
CA GLY A 320 -6.43 -20.18 -8.60
C GLY A 320 -5.03 -20.55 -8.11
N ILE A 321 -4.91 -21.79 -7.62
CA ILE A 321 -3.69 -22.29 -7.01
C ILE A 321 -2.52 -22.43 -8.01
N LYS A 322 -2.78 -22.49 -9.32
CA LYS A 322 -1.72 -22.59 -10.34
C LYS A 322 -0.72 -21.45 -10.25
N LEU A 323 -1.20 -20.22 -10.08
CA LEU A 323 -0.36 -19.02 -9.92
C LEU A 323 0.57 -19.18 -8.70
N PHE A 324 0.02 -19.56 -7.56
CA PHE A 324 0.79 -19.65 -6.31
C PHE A 324 1.76 -20.84 -6.31
N ASN A 325 1.43 -21.93 -7.03
CA ASN A 325 2.36 -23.02 -7.26
C ASN A 325 3.54 -22.57 -8.13
N ALA A 326 3.31 -21.79 -9.20
CA ALA A 326 4.37 -21.23 -10.03
C ALA A 326 5.25 -20.25 -9.25
N ILE A 327 4.65 -19.37 -8.42
CA ILE A 327 5.40 -18.47 -7.52
C ILE A 327 6.27 -19.27 -6.54
N LYS A 328 5.73 -20.31 -5.93
CA LYS A 328 6.45 -21.17 -4.98
C LYS A 328 7.59 -21.96 -5.65
N GLU A 329 7.38 -22.45 -6.86
CA GLU A 329 8.40 -23.18 -7.62
C GLU A 329 9.60 -22.27 -7.93
N GLU A 330 9.35 -21.01 -8.30
CA GLU A 330 10.39 -20.06 -8.71
C GLU A 330 11.04 -19.30 -7.55
N LEU A 331 10.27 -18.92 -6.54
CA LEU A 331 10.72 -18.06 -5.43
C LEU A 331 10.87 -18.78 -4.09
N GLY A 332 10.42 -20.05 -4.00
CA GLY A 332 10.33 -20.75 -2.73
C GLY A 332 9.12 -20.32 -1.90
N GLU A 333 9.16 -20.60 -0.59
CA GLU A 333 8.09 -20.17 0.33
C GLU A 333 8.08 -18.66 0.47
N VAL A 334 6.91 -18.06 0.27
CA VAL A 334 6.68 -16.61 0.36
C VAL A 334 5.80 -16.27 1.55
N ASN A 335 6.11 -15.15 2.22
CA ASN A 335 5.33 -14.66 3.36
C ASN A 335 4.20 -13.75 2.88
N VAL A 336 3.02 -14.30 2.67
CA VAL A 336 1.84 -13.56 2.17
C VAL A 336 0.75 -13.55 3.23
N ILE A 337 0.04 -12.43 3.34
CA ILE A 337 -1.25 -12.27 4.04
C ILE A 337 -2.31 -12.12 2.96
N ALA A 338 -3.31 -12.99 2.99
CA ALA A 338 -4.44 -12.91 2.07
C ALA A 338 -5.50 -11.96 2.63
N GLU A 339 -5.77 -10.85 1.90
CA GLU A 339 -6.93 -10.03 2.23
C GLU A 339 -8.19 -10.76 1.72
N ASP A 340 -8.92 -11.33 2.65
CA ASP A 340 -10.12 -12.12 2.45
C ASP A 340 -11.33 -11.52 3.19
N LEU A 341 -11.45 -10.20 3.15
CA LEU A 341 -12.56 -9.48 3.77
C LEU A 341 -13.83 -9.51 2.90
N GLY A 342 -14.97 -9.24 3.51
CA GLY A 342 -16.28 -9.23 2.85
C GLY A 342 -16.96 -10.60 2.82
N TYR A 343 -17.88 -10.78 1.87
CA TYR A 343 -18.62 -12.04 1.74
C TYR A 343 -17.74 -13.11 1.08
N LEU A 344 -17.46 -14.16 1.82
CA LEU A 344 -16.65 -15.29 1.38
C LEU A 344 -17.54 -16.49 1.01
N THR A 345 -17.33 -17.04 -0.17
CA THR A 345 -17.87 -18.35 -0.53
C THR A 345 -16.94 -19.46 -0.02
N GLN A 346 -17.48 -20.69 0.05
CA GLN A 346 -16.66 -21.83 0.51
C GLN A 346 -15.45 -22.06 -0.40
N GLU A 347 -15.59 -21.83 -1.70
CA GLU A 347 -14.52 -21.98 -2.68
C GLU A 347 -13.35 -21.00 -2.39
N VAL A 348 -13.62 -19.77 -1.99
CA VAL A 348 -12.60 -18.77 -1.62
C VAL A 348 -11.88 -19.19 -0.33
N ILE A 349 -12.64 -19.71 0.65
CA ILE A 349 -12.08 -20.22 1.91
C ILE A 349 -11.17 -21.42 1.64
N ASP A 350 -11.62 -22.38 0.84
CA ASP A 350 -10.86 -23.57 0.47
C ASP A 350 -9.60 -23.19 -0.30
N PHE A 351 -9.70 -22.27 -1.27
CA PHE A 351 -8.55 -21.73 -2.01
C PHE A 351 -7.51 -21.09 -1.10
N ARG A 352 -7.93 -20.17 -0.20
CA ARG A 352 -7.01 -19.57 0.78
C ARG A 352 -6.35 -20.63 1.65
N ASN A 353 -7.12 -21.61 2.13
CA ASN A 353 -6.58 -22.70 2.96
C ASN A 353 -5.57 -23.56 2.20
N GLU A 354 -5.78 -23.80 0.90
CA GLU A 354 -4.87 -24.54 0.05
C GLU A 354 -3.53 -23.81 -0.13
N THR A 355 -3.52 -22.48 -0.21
CA THR A 355 -2.27 -21.70 -0.24
C THR A 355 -1.52 -21.72 1.10
N GLY A 356 -2.19 -22.00 2.21
CA GLY A 356 -1.64 -21.94 3.56
C GLY A 356 -1.47 -20.51 4.11
N PHE A 357 -1.87 -19.49 3.37
CA PHE A 357 -1.73 -18.09 3.79
C PHE A 357 -2.73 -17.72 4.89
N PRO A 358 -2.31 -16.94 5.91
CA PRO A 358 -3.24 -16.39 6.88
C PRO A 358 -4.21 -15.40 6.23
N GLY A 359 -5.49 -15.51 6.58
CA GLY A 359 -6.49 -14.50 6.26
C GLY A 359 -6.55 -13.40 7.32
N MET A 360 -7.40 -12.40 7.08
CA MET A 360 -7.58 -11.24 7.93
C MET A 360 -8.85 -11.35 8.78
N LYS A 361 -8.80 -10.87 10.00
CA LYS A 361 -9.95 -10.75 10.92
C LYS A 361 -10.00 -9.33 11.47
N VAL A 362 -11.00 -8.55 11.04
CA VAL A 362 -11.18 -7.15 11.44
C VAL A 362 -12.22 -7.07 12.54
N LEU A 363 -11.81 -6.67 13.74
CA LEU A 363 -12.67 -6.64 14.93
C LEU A 363 -13.85 -5.66 14.76
N GLN A 364 -13.67 -4.55 14.01
CA GLN A 364 -14.73 -3.61 13.76
C GLN A 364 -15.93 -4.22 13.00
N PHE A 365 -15.72 -5.30 12.22
CA PHE A 365 -16.79 -6.04 11.55
C PHE A 365 -17.48 -7.10 12.41
N ALA A 366 -17.01 -7.30 13.66
CA ALA A 366 -17.52 -8.35 14.53
C ALA A 366 -18.90 -8.06 15.13
N PHE A 367 -19.26 -6.79 15.23
CA PHE A 367 -20.40 -6.36 16.04
C PHE A 367 -21.62 -6.03 15.19
N ASP A 368 -22.26 -7.08 14.68
CA ASP A 368 -23.64 -7.01 14.17
C ASP A 368 -24.55 -7.59 15.23
N SER A 369 -25.44 -6.77 15.81
CA SER A 369 -26.34 -7.19 16.87
C SER A 369 -27.45 -8.14 16.41
N ARG A 370 -27.58 -8.34 15.09
CA ARG A 370 -28.64 -9.15 14.45
C ARG A 370 -28.22 -10.59 14.20
N GLU A 371 -26.91 -10.86 14.08
CA GLU A 371 -26.39 -12.19 13.77
C GLU A 371 -25.02 -12.45 14.41
N GLU A 372 -24.66 -13.74 14.52
CA GLU A 372 -23.31 -14.12 14.94
C GLU A 372 -22.32 -13.91 13.79
N SER A 373 -21.22 -13.23 14.09
CA SER A 373 -20.19 -12.88 13.10
C SER A 373 -18.96 -13.76 13.23
N ASP A 374 -18.43 -14.21 12.09
CA ASP A 374 -17.13 -14.89 11.99
C ASP A 374 -15.95 -13.99 12.39
N TYR A 375 -16.20 -12.68 12.54
CA TYR A 375 -15.22 -11.71 13.02
C TYR A 375 -15.20 -11.55 14.55
N LEU A 376 -16.01 -12.31 15.30
CA LEU A 376 -15.91 -12.35 16.76
C LEU A 376 -14.63 -13.09 17.19
N PRO A 377 -13.84 -12.55 18.13
CA PRO A 377 -12.53 -13.11 18.50
C PRO A 377 -12.52 -14.59 18.88
N HIS A 378 -13.60 -15.14 19.41
CA HIS A 378 -13.69 -16.57 19.74
C HIS A 378 -13.84 -17.48 18.50
N ASN A 379 -14.18 -16.93 17.34
CA ASN A 379 -14.28 -17.65 16.06
C ASN A 379 -12.99 -17.57 15.21
N TYR A 380 -11.95 -16.86 15.68
CA TYR A 380 -10.74 -16.71 14.91
C TYR A 380 -9.95 -18.01 14.76
N PRO A 381 -9.47 -18.36 13.57
CA PRO A 381 -8.47 -19.40 13.44
C PRO A 381 -7.10 -18.89 13.93
N VAL A 382 -6.25 -19.83 14.40
CA VAL A 382 -4.89 -19.46 14.83
C VAL A 382 -4.08 -18.87 13.68
N ASN A 383 -4.18 -19.47 12.47
CA ASN A 383 -3.53 -18.96 11.26
C ASN A 383 -4.31 -17.78 10.66
N SER A 384 -4.30 -16.66 11.37
CA SER A 384 -4.93 -15.40 10.93
C SER A 384 -4.19 -14.20 11.50
N ILE A 385 -4.43 -13.05 10.88
CA ILE A 385 -4.00 -11.74 11.36
C ILE A 385 -5.24 -10.99 11.85
N ALA A 386 -5.26 -10.63 13.11
CA ALA A 386 -6.38 -9.88 13.70
C ALA A 386 -6.08 -8.39 13.72
N TYR A 387 -7.05 -7.59 13.32
CA TYR A 387 -6.96 -6.13 13.20
C TYR A 387 -8.02 -5.43 14.04
N THR A 388 -7.73 -4.26 14.59
CA THR A 388 -8.78 -3.36 15.10
C THR A 388 -9.62 -2.82 13.95
N GLY A 389 -8.99 -2.33 12.92
CA GLY A 389 -9.49 -1.84 11.66
C GLY A 389 -8.34 -1.77 10.63
N THR A 390 -8.67 -1.46 9.38
CA THR A 390 -7.72 -1.21 8.29
C THR A 390 -7.75 0.26 7.89
N HIS A 391 -6.96 0.65 6.89
CA HIS A 391 -6.96 2.01 6.33
C HIS A 391 -8.31 2.40 5.69
N ASP A 392 -9.17 1.44 5.36
CA ASP A 392 -10.50 1.65 4.78
C ASP A 392 -11.62 1.79 5.81
N ASN A 393 -11.33 1.41 7.05
CA ASN A 393 -12.29 1.51 8.13
C ASN A 393 -12.30 2.91 8.77
N ASP A 394 -13.38 3.21 9.50
CA ASP A 394 -13.35 4.26 10.50
C ASP A 394 -12.24 4.00 11.51
N THR A 395 -11.72 5.03 12.14
CA THR A 395 -10.98 4.83 13.39
C THR A 395 -11.91 4.20 14.42
N PHE A 396 -11.37 3.49 15.41
CA PHE A 396 -12.20 2.94 16.49
C PHE A 396 -13.13 4.01 17.09
N ARG A 397 -12.59 5.18 17.43
CA ARG A 397 -13.38 6.29 18.02
C ARG A 397 -14.43 6.81 17.06
N GLY A 398 -14.10 6.95 15.78
CA GLY A 398 -15.06 7.39 14.77
C GLY A 398 -16.24 6.43 14.63
N TRP A 399 -15.95 5.12 14.59
CA TRP A 399 -16.99 4.09 14.60
C TRP A 399 -17.80 4.12 15.91
N PHE A 400 -17.12 4.14 17.05
CA PHE A 400 -17.73 4.01 18.37
C PHE A 400 -18.65 5.18 18.74
N GLU A 401 -18.27 6.42 18.38
CA GLU A 401 -18.99 7.64 18.77
C GLU A 401 -19.94 8.19 17.67
N VAL A 402 -19.65 7.89 16.37
CA VAL A 402 -20.31 8.61 15.26
C VAL A 402 -21.02 7.67 14.28
N THR A 403 -20.35 6.68 13.71
CA THR A 403 -20.88 5.89 12.57
C THR A 403 -21.48 4.57 12.99
N GLY A 404 -21.02 3.99 14.10
CA GLY A 404 -21.52 2.70 14.59
C GLY A 404 -22.98 2.77 15.03
N ASN A 405 -23.75 1.75 14.64
CA ASN A 405 -25.10 1.58 15.14
C ASN A 405 -25.07 1.46 16.67
N ARG A 406 -26.01 2.08 17.36
CA ARG A 406 -26.07 2.07 18.82
C ARG A 406 -26.13 0.66 19.42
N GLU A 407 -26.88 -0.25 18.81
CA GLU A 407 -27.02 -1.62 19.29
C GLU A 407 -25.72 -2.40 19.14
N ASP A 408 -25.00 -2.19 18.04
CA ASP A 408 -23.70 -2.81 17.74
C ASP A 408 -22.61 -2.29 18.68
N VAL A 409 -22.60 -0.98 18.94
CA VAL A 409 -21.70 -0.36 19.94
C VAL A 409 -21.96 -0.92 21.33
N GLU A 410 -23.22 -1.01 21.76
CA GLU A 410 -23.58 -1.62 23.06
C GLU A 410 -23.27 -3.11 23.12
N TYR A 411 -23.38 -3.84 22.00
CA TYR A 411 -22.93 -5.22 21.89
C TYR A 411 -21.40 -5.32 22.09
N SER A 412 -20.63 -4.48 21.43
CA SER A 412 -19.18 -4.42 21.58
C SER A 412 -18.75 -4.14 23.02
N LYS A 413 -19.42 -3.19 23.70
CA LYS A 413 -19.17 -2.88 25.12
C LYS A 413 -19.36 -4.09 26.02
N LYS A 414 -20.45 -4.82 25.82
CA LYS A 414 -20.77 -6.02 26.62
C LYS A 414 -19.78 -7.15 26.32
N TYR A 415 -19.53 -7.42 25.06
CA TYR A 415 -18.68 -8.54 24.63
C TYR A 415 -17.23 -8.36 25.07
N LEU A 416 -16.66 -7.17 24.87
CA LEU A 416 -15.28 -6.85 25.20
C LEU A 416 -15.12 -6.33 26.64
N LYS A 417 -16.20 -6.10 27.39
CA LYS A 417 -16.19 -5.44 28.70
C LYS A 417 -15.47 -4.07 28.63
N LEU A 418 -15.85 -3.27 27.67
CA LEU A 418 -15.24 -1.95 27.50
C LEU A 418 -15.65 -1.01 28.65
N THR A 419 -14.69 -0.30 29.25
CA THR A 419 -14.89 0.64 30.35
C THR A 419 -14.21 1.98 30.12
N GLU A 420 -14.70 3.04 30.75
CA GLU A 420 -14.06 4.36 30.73
C GLU A 420 -12.70 4.35 31.46
N GLU A 421 -12.60 3.55 32.53
CA GLU A 421 -11.38 3.45 33.35
C GLU A 421 -10.19 2.90 32.54
N GLU A 422 -10.40 1.87 31.73
CA GLU A 422 -9.37 1.33 30.82
C GLU A 422 -9.14 2.27 29.65
N GLY A 423 -10.19 2.96 29.18
CA GLY A 423 -10.30 3.62 27.89
C GLY A 423 -10.91 2.67 26.85
N TYR A 424 -12.01 3.09 26.22
CA TYR A 424 -12.75 2.25 25.27
C TYR A 424 -11.88 1.73 24.12
N ASN A 425 -11.00 2.59 23.59
CA ASN A 425 -10.02 2.20 22.56
C ASN A 425 -9.04 1.12 23.05
N TRP A 426 -8.56 1.22 24.29
CA TRP A 426 -7.63 0.24 24.86
C TRP A 426 -8.31 -1.10 25.09
N GLY A 427 -9.56 -1.09 25.55
CA GLY A 427 -10.37 -2.31 25.65
C GLY A 427 -10.62 -2.98 24.29
N PHE A 428 -10.82 -2.19 23.24
CA PHE A 428 -10.97 -2.68 21.86
C PHE A 428 -9.65 -3.30 21.34
N ILE A 429 -8.53 -2.63 21.53
CA ILE A 429 -7.19 -3.14 21.21
C ILE A 429 -6.92 -4.43 22.00
N ARG A 430 -7.28 -4.46 23.28
CA ARG A 430 -7.18 -5.68 24.13
C ARG A 430 -7.95 -6.83 23.53
N GLY A 431 -9.13 -6.60 22.95
CA GLY A 431 -9.91 -7.61 22.24
C GLY A 431 -9.10 -8.31 21.15
N VAL A 432 -8.36 -7.55 20.36
CA VAL A 432 -7.48 -8.07 19.30
C VAL A 432 -6.24 -8.77 19.90
N TRP A 433 -5.57 -8.13 20.88
CA TRP A 433 -4.36 -8.68 21.51
C TRP A 433 -4.59 -9.98 22.25
N SER A 434 -5.76 -10.15 22.86
CA SER A 434 -6.15 -11.37 23.59
C SER A 434 -6.57 -12.53 22.67
N SER A 435 -6.87 -12.26 21.40
CA SER A 435 -7.33 -13.28 20.44
C SER A 435 -6.34 -14.42 20.25
N VAL A 436 -6.78 -15.52 19.67
CA VAL A 436 -5.92 -16.67 19.32
C VAL A 436 -5.12 -16.45 18.06
N SER A 437 -5.42 -15.42 17.28
CA SER A 437 -4.71 -15.09 16.06
C SER A 437 -3.21 -15.01 16.29
N HIS A 438 -2.45 -15.52 15.33
CA HIS A 438 -1.01 -15.52 15.37
C HIS A 438 -0.44 -14.10 15.51
N THR A 439 -0.96 -13.16 14.73
CA THR A 439 -0.54 -11.76 14.75
C THR A 439 -1.74 -10.85 15.05
N ALA A 440 -1.50 -9.82 15.84
CA ALA A 440 -2.44 -8.75 16.19
C ALA A 440 -1.91 -7.40 15.72
N ILE A 441 -2.70 -6.65 14.99
CA ILE A 441 -2.31 -5.36 14.42
C ILE A 441 -3.38 -4.32 14.73
N ALA A 442 -2.97 -3.10 15.05
CA ALA A 442 -3.87 -1.97 15.25
C ALA A 442 -3.41 -0.74 14.47
N LEU A 443 -4.37 0.10 14.12
CA LEU A 443 -4.09 1.42 13.57
C LEU A 443 -3.40 2.30 14.62
N MET A 444 -2.44 3.12 14.21
CA MET A 444 -1.84 4.11 15.12
C MET A 444 -2.89 5.07 15.68
N GLN A 445 -3.87 5.42 14.86
CA GLN A 445 -5.00 6.27 15.25
C GLN A 445 -5.81 5.72 16.42
N ASP A 446 -5.95 4.38 16.50
CA ASP A 446 -6.69 3.72 17.59
C ASP A 446 -5.93 3.80 18.91
N PHE A 447 -4.60 3.66 18.88
CA PHE A 447 -3.76 3.88 20.07
C PHE A 447 -3.83 5.33 20.55
N LEU A 448 -3.88 6.29 19.62
CA LEU A 448 -3.98 7.71 19.90
C LEU A 448 -5.42 8.17 20.23
N ASN A 449 -6.41 7.28 20.12
CA ASN A 449 -7.83 7.57 20.32
C ASN A 449 -8.34 8.73 19.46
N LEU A 450 -7.94 8.77 18.18
CA LEU A 450 -8.36 9.80 17.21
C LEU A 450 -9.69 9.41 16.57
N GLY A 451 -10.50 10.42 16.24
CA GLY A 451 -11.76 10.25 15.51
C GLY A 451 -11.55 10.16 13.98
N ASN A 452 -12.65 10.26 13.24
CA ASN A 452 -12.63 10.15 11.77
C ASN A 452 -11.93 11.32 11.05
N GLU A 453 -11.55 12.39 11.76
CA GLU A 453 -10.60 13.40 11.26
C GLU A 453 -9.23 12.78 10.89
N ALA A 454 -8.90 11.64 11.49
CA ALA A 454 -7.68 10.87 11.21
C ALA A 454 -7.89 9.63 10.33
N ARG A 455 -9.09 9.42 9.79
CA ARG A 455 -9.36 8.33 8.86
C ARG A 455 -8.54 8.49 7.58
N ILE A 456 -7.98 7.38 7.08
CA ILE A 456 -7.08 7.38 5.93
C ILE A 456 -7.88 7.44 4.62
N ASN A 457 -8.86 6.55 4.48
CA ASN A 457 -9.61 6.38 3.25
C ASN A 457 -11.11 6.18 3.49
N TYR A 458 -11.90 6.83 2.63
CA TYR A 458 -13.33 6.57 2.47
C TYR A 458 -13.52 5.85 1.12
N PRO A 459 -13.72 4.53 1.12
CA PRO A 459 -13.90 3.76 -0.12
C PRO A 459 -14.98 4.35 -1.02
N SER A 460 -14.79 4.25 -2.34
CA SER A 460 -15.71 4.77 -3.36
C SER A 460 -15.88 6.30 -3.36
N THR A 461 -14.96 7.06 -2.77
CA THR A 461 -14.96 8.53 -2.83
C THR A 461 -13.69 9.06 -3.50
N LEU A 462 -13.82 10.19 -4.20
CA LEU A 462 -12.69 10.91 -4.79
C LEU A 462 -12.37 12.16 -3.97
N GLY A 463 -11.06 12.34 -3.68
CA GLY A 463 -10.57 13.49 -2.92
C GLY A 463 -10.77 13.39 -1.41
N GLY A 464 -9.96 14.11 -0.66
CA GLY A 464 -10.01 14.14 0.81
C GLY A 464 -9.42 12.91 1.51
N ASN A 465 -9.02 11.88 0.75
CA ASN A 465 -8.41 10.66 1.25
C ASN A 465 -6.87 10.75 1.29
N TRP A 466 -6.23 9.84 2.01
CA TRP A 466 -4.76 9.65 2.04
C TRP A 466 -3.98 10.84 2.61
N GLN A 467 -4.65 11.77 3.30
CA GLN A 467 -4.06 13.04 3.72
C GLN A 467 -3.61 13.08 5.17
N TRP A 468 -4.12 12.19 6.02
CA TRP A 468 -3.86 12.25 7.45
C TRP A 468 -2.37 12.07 7.81
N ARG A 469 -1.91 12.88 8.76
CA ARG A 469 -0.57 12.80 9.36
C ARG A 469 -0.65 12.91 10.86
N VAL A 470 0.21 12.17 11.55
CA VAL A 470 0.33 12.24 12.99
C VAL A 470 1.05 13.51 13.43
N LYS A 471 0.66 14.08 14.57
CA LYS A 471 1.36 15.21 15.21
C LYS A 471 2.76 14.79 15.64
N TYR A 472 3.69 15.74 15.59
CA TYR A 472 5.10 15.50 15.91
C TYR A 472 5.31 15.00 17.35
N ASP A 473 4.48 15.46 18.29
CA ASP A 473 4.55 15.16 19.73
C ASP A 473 3.61 14.04 20.19
N ALA A 474 2.93 13.37 19.26
CA ALA A 474 1.95 12.34 19.61
C ALA A 474 2.59 10.97 19.96
N LEU A 475 3.79 10.70 19.43
CA LEU A 475 4.49 9.42 19.61
C LEU A 475 5.42 9.49 20.84
N THR A 476 4.82 9.52 22.02
CA THR A 476 5.55 9.70 23.29
C THR A 476 6.09 8.38 23.84
N ASP A 477 7.07 8.50 24.74
CA ASP A 477 7.63 7.34 25.46
C ASP A 477 6.57 6.67 26.34
N GLU A 478 5.69 7.45 26.98
CA GLU A 478 4.59 6.95 27.81
C GLU A 478 3.58 6.12 26.97
N LEU A 479 3.31 6.55 25.74
CA LEU A 479 2.47 5.78 24.83
C LEU A 479 3.16 4.47 24.44
N ALA A 480 4.46 4.51 24.12
CA ALA A 480 5.21 3.31 23.78
C ALA A 480 5.25 2.31 24.96
N GLU A 481 5.44 2.77 26.20
CA GLU A 481 5.40 1.94 27.40
C GLU A 481 4.01 1.30 27.60
N LYS A 482 2.94 2.07 27.43
CA LYS A 482 1.57 1.56 27.54
C LYS A 482 1.26 0.48 26.49
N ILE A 483 1.73 0.68 25.24
CA ILE A 483 1.63 -0.34 24.18
C ILE A 483 2.48 -1.57 24.53
N TYR A 484 3.68 -1.38 25.08
CA TYR A 484 4.55 -2.46 25.51
C TYR A 484 3.87 -3.31 26.58
N ASP A 485 3.23 -2.70 27.58
CA ASP A 485 2.60 -3.39 28.69
C ASP A 485 1.46 -4.31 28.23
N ILE A 486 0.56 -3.83 27.39
CA ILE A 486 -0.49 -4.68 26.81
C ILE A 486 0.09 -5.78 25.91
N THR A 487 1.13 -5.47 25.15
CA THR A 487 1.81 -6.41 24.26
C THR A 487 2.48 -7.52 25.07
N LYS A 488 3.14 -7.19 26.18
CA LYS A 488 3.76 -8.12 27.12
C LYS A 488 2.71 -8.99 27.83
N LEU A 489 1.62 -8.38 28.29
CA LEU A 489 0.54 -9.09 28.97
C LEU A 489 -0.01 -10.25 28.14
N TYR A 490 -0.12 -10.07 26.82
CA TYR A 490 -0.65 -11.08 25.91
C TYR A 490 0.43 -11.91 25.17
N GLY A 491 1.69 -11.82 25.60
CA GLY A 491 2.79 -12.64 25.09
C GLY A 491 3.13 -12.36 23.62
N ARG A 492 3.03 -11.08 23.17
CA ARG A 492 3.23 -10.66 21.78
C ARG A 492 4.47 -9.78 21.58
N VAL A 493 5.28 -9.58 22.64
CA VAL A 493 6.49 -8.75 22.55
C VAL A 493 7.47 -9.35 21.54
N ASN A 494 7.98 -8.49 20.65
CA ASN A 494 9.11 -8.83 19.80
C ASN A 494 10.34 -9.09 20.67
N ILE A 495 10.79 -10.34 20.68
CA ILE A 495 12.06 -10.71 21.32
C ILE A 495 13.01 -11.03 20.16
N ASN A 496 14.02 -10.19 19.99
CA ASN A 496 15.18 -10.55 19.16
C ASN A 496 15.80 -11.81 19.77
N GLU A 497 15.79 -12.93 19.06
CA GLU A 497 16.60 -14.10 19.37
C GLU A 497 18.01 -13.90 18.83
#